data_c40339217b2424e7aa8e5962b1b9a63b
#
_entry.id   c40339217b2424e7aa8e5962b1b9a63b
#
_cell.length_a   1.000
_cell.length_b   1.000
_cell.length_c   1.000
_cell.angle_alpha   90.00
_cell.angle_beta   90.00
_cell.angle_gamma   90.00
#
_symmetry.space_group_name_H-M   'P 1'
#
loop_
_entity.id
_entity.type
_entity.pdbx_description
1 polymer ?
#
loop_
_entity_poly.entity_id
_entity_poly.type
_entity_poly.pdbx_seq_one_letter_code
_entity_poly.pdbx_strand_id
1 'polypeptide(L)'
;MKLTRKLVLARAKASDLDSVKKLNCWGCNLTDISIFKEMPNIEVLTLSANRISSLEPISRCLSLGELYLRRNYIQSLAELAHLRHLARLRVLWLAENPCCGSDSTKYRLTVLRNLPSLHKLDNQVVTEEELAQALEEGEEISTPPAPAPCSANGGLEADSESDPLNYSMEETNKIREQLGMKPIPRDKFPSFSSSRDMGKRAHVLDAVLLLLKELDPEELQVVRKATDNRLRSLRRRDCQAAMADIIQQ
;
A
#
# COMPACT_ATOMS: atom_id res chain seq x y z
N MET A 1 1.72 -6.43 2.97
CA MET A 1 2.21 -6.78 4.33
C MET A 1 1.12 -6.53 5.35
N LYS A 2 0.89 -7.46 6.31
CA LYS A 2 -0.07 -7.29 7.41
C LYS A 2 0.54 -6.48 8.55
N LEU A 3 -0.22 -5.51 9.08
CA LEU A 3 0.16 -4.77 10.28
C LEU A 3 -0.14 -5.62 11.53
N THR A 4 0.90 -6.03 12.25
CA THR A 4 0.78 -6.89 13.43
C THR A 4 0.83 -6.09 14.73
N ARG A 5 0.24 -6.63 15.81
CA ARG A 5 0.29 -6.05 17.17
C ARG A 5 1.73 -5.71 17.58
N LYS A 6 2.67 -6.64 17.38
CA LYS A 6 4.09 -6.44 17.71
C LYS A 6 4.69 -5.24 16.99
N LEU A 7 4.36 -5.06 15.69
CA LEU A 7 4.86 -3.93 14.91
C LEU A 7 4.26 -2.60 15.37
N VAL A 8 2.96 -2.58 15.70
CA VAL A 8 2.27 -1.39 16.23
C VAL A 8 2.93 -0.96 17.54
N LEU A 9 3.05 -1.85 18.51
CA LEU A 9 3.63 -1.55 19.82
C LEU A 9 5.09 -1.08 19.74
N ALA A 10 5.89 -1.73 18.87
CA ALA A 10 7.28 -1.34 18.63
C ALA A 10 7.40 0.07 18.04
N ARG A 11 6.52 0.43 17.07
CA ARG A 11 6.53 1.75 16.42
C ARG A 11 6.00 2.85 17.32
N ALA A 12 4.94 2.57 18.05
CA ALA A 12 4.33 3.51 18.98
C ALA A 12 5.11 3.64 20.30
N LYS A 13 6.09 2.74 20.55
CA LYS A 13 6.78 2.60 21.84
C LYS A 13 5.81 2.47 23.01
N ALA A 14 4.76 1.66 22.80
CA ALA A 14 3.67 1.45 23.76
C ALA A 14 3.69 0.02 24.29
N SER A 15 3.14 -0.18 25.47
CA SER A 15 3.01 -1.49 26.13
C SER A 15 1.75 -2.26 25.67
N ASP A 16 0.71 -1.53 25.30
CA ASP A 16 -0.60 -2.07 24.89
C ASP A 16 -1.22 -1.23 23.75
N LEU A 17 -2.23 -1.78 23.05
CA LEU A 17 -2.89 -1.11 21.94
C LEU A 17 -3.77 0.06 22.39
N ASP A 18 -4.35 -0.03 23.56
CA ASP A 18 -5.28 0.99 24.09
C ASP A 18 -4.58 2.30 24.44
N SER A 19 -3.27 2.23 24.76
CA SER A 19 -2.45 3.40 25.06
C SER A 19 -1.92 4.10 23.79
N VAL A 20 -2.04 3.47 22.62
CA VAL A 20 -1.54 4.03 21.34
C VAL A 20 -2.48 5.11 20.84
N LYS A 21 -2.05 6.37 20.90
CA LYS A 21 -2.80 7.52 20.39
C LYS A 21 -2.32 7.96 19.01
N LYS A 22 -1.05 7.78 18.71
CA LYS A 22 -0.44 8.19 17.42
C LYS A 22 0.39 7.05 16.85
N LEU A 23 0.18 6.76 15.57
CA LEU A 23 0.92 5.71 14.88
C LEU A 23 1.36 6.18 13.51
N ASN A 24 2.67 6.05 13.24
CA ASN A 24 3.25 6.34 11.92
C ASN A 24 3.71 5.04 11.26
N CYS A 25 3.06 4.67 10.17
CA CYS A 25 3.40 3.54 9.30
C CYS A 25 3.57 3.99 7.84
N TRP A 26 4.14 5.16 7.61
CA TRP A 26 4.45 5.65 6.27
C TRP A 26 5.37 4.70 5.52
N GLY A 27 5.07 4.39 4.25
CA GLY A 27 5.94 3.62 3.36
C GLY A 27 6.19 2.16 3.78
N CYS A 28 5.29 1.53 4.53
CA CYS A 28 5.47 0.19 5.09
C CYS A 28 4.96 -0.95 4.21
N ASN A 29 4.51 -0.66 2.99
CA ASN A 29 3.88 -1.65 2.07
C ASN A 29 2.71 -2.42 2.72
N LEU A 30 1.93 -1.77 3.57
CA LEU A 30 0.79 -2.38 4.25
C LEU A 30 -0.34 -2.64 3.25
N THR A 31 -0.91 -3.86 3.34
CA THR A 31 -2.12 -4.27 2.63
C THR A 31 -3.24 -4.61 3.59
N ASP A 32 -2.91 -5.19 4.75
CA ASP A 32 -3.86 -5.59 5.80
C ASP A 32 -3.63 -4.74 7.05
N ILE A 33 -4.65 -3.97 7.41
CA ILE A 33 -4.69 -3.06 8.55
C ILE A 33 -5.78 -3.45 9.54
N SER A 34 -6.21 -4.71 9.55
CA SER A 34 -7.29 -5.24 10.39
C SER A 34 -7.11 -4.98 11.89
N ILE A 35 -5.88 -4.79 12.34
CA ILE A 35 -5.53 -4.48 13.74
C ILE A 35 -6.22 -3.21 14.25
N PHE A 36 -6.57 -2.25 13.38
CA PHE A 36 -7.24 -1.02 13.82
C PHE A 36 -8.66 -1.25 14.36
N LYS A 37 -9.27 -2.41 14.07
CA LYS A 37 -10.54 -2.80 14.73
C LYS A 37 -10.42 -2.93 16.26
N GLU A 38 -9.18 -3.12 16.77
CA GLU A 38 -8.84 -3.25 18.17
C GLU A 38 -8.27 -1.97 18.77
N MET A 39 -8.28 -0.83 18.05
CA MET A 39 -7.61 0.42 18.46
C MET A 39 -8.56 1.63 18.47
N PRO A 40 -9.60 1.65 19.31
CA PRO A 40 -10.60 2.72 19.32
C PRO A 40 -10.04 4.07 19.79
N ASN A 41 -8.93 4.07 20.54
CA ASN A 41 -8.36 5.24 21.20
C ASN A 41 -7.34 5.99 20.32
N ILE A 42 -7.07 5.49 19.10
CA ILE A 42 -6.09 6.14 18.23
C ILE A 42 -6.60 7.49 17.73
N GLU A 43 -5.76 8.50 17.81
CA GLU A 43 -6.09 9.90 17.46
C GLU A 43 -5.47 10.33 16.14
N VAL A 44 -4.26 9.86 15.82
CA VAL A 44 -3.52 10.22 14.60
C VAL A 44 -2.97 8.98 13.92
N LEU A 45 -3.33 8.78 12.64
CA LEU A 45 -2.85 7.69 11.81
C LEU A 45 -2.12 8.21 10.56
N THR A 46 -0.84 7.89 10.43
CA THR A 46 -0.05 8.16 9.21
C THR A 46 0.17 6.85 8.46
N LEU A 47 -0.61 6.64 7.41
CA LEU A 47 -0.63 5.43 6.58
C LEU A 47 -0.29 5.72 5.11
N SER A 48 0.24 6.91 4.80
CA SER A 48 0.60 7.30 3.44
C SER A 48 1.66 6.38 2.83
N ALA A 49 1.66 6.28 1.49
CA ALA A 49 2.58 5.45 0.70
C ALA A 49 2.54 3.95 1.10
N ASN A 50 1.34 3.39 1.17
CA ASN A 50 1.08 1.97 1.40
C ASN A 50 0.26 1.36 0.25
N ARG A 51 -0.31 0.18 0.47
CA ARG A 51 -1.15 -0.55 -0.49
C ARG A 51 -2.52 -0.87 0.11
N ILE A 52 -3.09 0.10 0.83
CA ILE A 52 -4.38 -0.05 1.50
C ILE A 52 -5.48 0.18 0.46
N SER A 53 -6.43 -0.75 0.39
CA SER A 53 -7.59 -0.69 -0.52
C SER A 53 -8.92 -0.55 0.21
N SER A 54 -9.01 -0.91 1.50
CA SER A 54 -10.24 -0.78 2.29
C SER A 54 -10.02 0.00 3.58
N LEU A 55 -11.00 0.84 3.91
CA LEU A 55 -11.05 1.65 5.13
C LEU A 55 -11.93 1.02 6.23
N GLU A 56 -12.57 -0.12 5.95
CA GLU A 56 -13.44 -0.81 6.92
C GLU A 56 -12.77 -1.01 8.29
N PRO A 57 -11.48 -1.42 8.39
CA PRO A 57 -10.84 -1.59 9.70
C PRO A 57 -10.70 -0.31 10.51
N ILE A 58 -10.68 0.86 9.85
CA ILE A 58 -10.56 2.16 10.54
C ILE A 58 -11.91 2.61 11.13
N SER A 59 -13.00 2.02 10.71
CA SER A 59 -14.35 2.38 11.15
C SER A 59 -14.52 2.36 12.67
N ARG A 60 -13.75 1.57 13.41
CA ARG A 60 -13.81 1.48 14.87
C ARG A 60 -12.91 2.46 15.62
N CYS A 61 -12.11 3.25 14.93
CA CYS A 61 -11.20 4.23 15.52
C CYS A 61 -11.96 5.52 15.92
N LEU A 62 -12.83 5.44 16.90
CA LEU A 62 -13.77 6.51 17.26
C LEU A 62 -13.10 7.80 17.77
N SER A 63 -11.86 7.71 18.24
CA SER A 63 -11.07 8.87 18.70
C SER A 63 -10.28 9.54 17.59
N LEU A 64 -10.33 9.01 16.34
CA LEU A 64 -9.48 9.45 15.24
C LEU A 64 -9.81 10.90 14.84
N GLY A 65 -8.79 11.77 14.90
CA GLY A 65 -8.85 13.17 14.48
C GLY A 65 -8.12 13.45 13.18
N GLU A 66 -7.03 12.73 12.93
CA GLU A 66 -6.20 12.94 11.74
C GLU A 66 -5.89 11.61 11.05
N LEU A 67 -6.13 11.55 9.74
CA LEU A 67 -5.92 10.37 8.89
C LEU A 67 -5.18 10.73 7.61
N TYR A 68 -4.00 10.15 7.43
CA TYR A 68 -3.12 10.38 6.29
C TYR A 68 -3.02 9.12 5.44
N LEU A 69 -3.68 9.12 4.25
CA LEU A 69 -3.82 7.98 3.32
C LEU A 69 -3.27 8.28 1.92
N ARG A 70 -2.54 9.38 1.73
CA ARG A 70 -1.97 9.74 0.43
C ARG A 70 -1.16 8.58 -0.17
N ARG A 71 -1.28 8.34 -1.49
CA ARG A 71 -0.58 7.28 -2.22
C ARG A 71 -0.89 5.89 -1.65
N ASN A 72 -2.12 5.50 -1.72
CA ASN A 72 -2.62 4.17 -1.40
C ASN A 72 -3.39 3.61 -2.62
N TYR A 73 -4.14 2.54 -2.45
CA TYR A 73 -4.87 1.84 -3.51
C TYR A 73 -6.38 1.85 -3.28
N ILE A 74 -6.92 2.95 -2.73
CA ILE A 74 -8.36 3.10 -2.51
C ILE A 74 -9.03 3.36 -3.86
N GLN A 75 -9.86 2.41 -4.32
CA GLN A 75 -10.43 2.40 -5.68
C GLN A 75 -11.68 3.28 -5.80
N SER A 76 -12.46 3.39 -4.74
CA SER A 76 -13.75 4.08 -4.77
C SER A 76 -13.93 5.00 -3.57
N LEU A 77 -14.57 6.16 -3.80
CA LEU A 77 -15.01 7.06 -2.72
C LEU A 77 -16.09 6.42 -1.83
N ALA A 78 -16.72 5.31 -2.25
CA ALA A 78 -17.64 4.55 -1.41
C ALA A 78 -17.00 4.06 -0.09
N GLU A 79 -15.67 3.89 -0.06
CA GLU A 79 -14.92 3.59 1.18
C GLU A 79 -15.08 4.66 2.27
N LEU A 80 -15.42 5.90 1.92
CA LEU A 80 -15.69 6.97 2.87
C LEU A 80 -16.90 6.67 3.77
N ALA A 81 -17.80 5.80 3.35
CA ALA A 81 -18.93 5.34 4.18
C ALA A 81 -18.45 4.77 5.53
N HIS A 82 -17.27 4.15 5.55
CA HIS A 82 -16.66 3.63 6.77
C HIS A 82 -16.13 4.71 7.72
N LEU A 83 -15.97 5.96 7.24
CA LEU A 83 -15.46 7.07 8.04
C LEU A 83 -16.56 8.04 8.51
N ARG A 84 -17.78 7.96 7.98
CA ARG A 84 -18.88 8.94 8.23
C ARG A 84 -19.23 9.12 9.70
N HIS A 85 -19.13 8.06 10.49
CA HIS A 85 -19.48 8.10 11.90
C HIS A 85 -18.30 8.50 12.81
N LEU A 86 -17.11 8.78 12.24
CA LEU A 86 -15.96 9.25 12.99
C LEU A 86 -16.10 10.75 13.30
N ALA A 87 -16.91 11.08 14.31
CA ALA A 87 -17.29 12.45 14.63
C ALA A 87 -16.12 13.38 15.00
N ARG A 88 -14.95 12.82 15.32
CA ARG A 88 -13.74 13.59 15.65
C ARG A 88 -12.80 13.82 14.48
N LEU A 89 -13.04 13.21 13.33
CA LEU A 89 -12.17 13.33 12.17
C LEU A 89 -12.20 14.78 11.62
N ARG A 90 -11.05 15.43 11.61
CA ARG A 90 -10.86 16.84 11.19
C ARG A 90 -9.89 16.99 10.03
N VAL A 91 -8.94 16.08 9.91
CA VAL A 91 -7.92 16.12 8.86
C VAL A 91 -7.90 14.80 8.10
N LEU A 92 -8.06 14.88 6.77
CA LEU A 92 -7.96 13.75 5.86
C LEU A 92 -7.00 14.08 4.72
N TRP A 93 -6.02 13.22 4.47
CA TRP A 93 -5.21 13.22 3.25
C TRP A 93 -5.50 11.95 2.45
N LEU A 94 -6.18 12.11 1.33
CA LEU A 94 -6.63 11.01 0.47
C LEU A 94 -6.04 11.12 -0.96
N ALA A 95 -5.39 12.22 -1.29
CA ALA A 95 -4.79 12.48 -2.60
C ALA A 95 -3.91 11.31 -3.09
N GLU A 96 -3.74 11.22 -4.40
CA GLU A 96 -2.95 10.18 -5.06
C GLU A 96 -3.47 8.74 -4.77
N ASN A 97 -4.78 8.59 -4.64
CA ASN A 97 -5.47 7.32 -4.67
C ASN A 97 -6.28 7.20 -5.97
N PRO A 98 -6.55 5.99 -6.48
CA PRO A 98 -7.37 5.81 -7.67
C PRO A 98 -8.75 6.46 -7.57
N CYS A 99 -9.36 6.48 -6.37
CA CYS A 99 -10.67 7.09 -6.13
C CYS A 99 -10.72 8.60 -6.36
N CYS A 100 -9.57 9.29 -6.41
CA CYS A 100 -9.55 10.74 -6.63
C CYS A 100 -9.92 11.13 -8.06
N GLY A 101 -9.76 10.21 -9.03
CA GLY A 101 -10.09 10.46 -10.43
C GLY A 101 -9.28 11.61 -11.04
N SER A 102 -9.77 12.15 -12.15
CA SER A 102 -9.18 13.29 -12.86
C SER A 102 -9.84 14.64 -12.51
N ASP A 103 -11.06 14.62 -12.00
CA ASP A 103 -11.81 15.81 -11.60
C ASP A 103 -11.63 16.10 -10.11
N SER A 104 -10.71 17.00 -9.82
CA SER A 104 -10.38 17.38 -8.44
C SER A 104 -11.53 18.11 -7.73
N THR A 105 -12.35 18.86 -8.49
CA THR A 105 -13.50 19.59 -7.92
C THR A 105 -14.59 18.63 -7.49
N LYS A 106 -15.00 17.74 -8.39
CA LYS A 106 -15.99 16.70 -8.09
C LYS A 106 -15.55 15.80 -6.93
N TYR A 107 -14.30 15.36 -6.94
CA TYR A 107 -13.70 14.59 -5.85
C TYR A 107 -13.84 15.33 -4.52
N ARG A 108 -13.39 16.59 -4.47
CA ARG A 108 -13.38 17.39 -3.25
C ARG A 108 -14.79 17.64 -2.70
N LEU A 109 -15.74 18.02 -3.53
CA LEU A 109 -17.15 18.22 -3.16
C LEU A 109 -17.79 16.93 -2.64
N THR A 110 -17.52 15.79 -3.29
CA THR A 110 -18.04 14.49 -2.84
C THR A 110 -17.46 14.09 -1.48
N VAL A 111 -16.17 14.28 -1.24
CA VAL A 111 -15.56 13.99 0.07
C VAL A 111 -16.18 14.86 1.16
N LEU A 112 -16.31 16.18 0.93
CA LEU A 112 -16.85 17.13 1.91
C LEU A 112 -18.33 16.90 2.20
N ARG A 113 -19.14 16.52 1.21
CA ARG A 113 -20.53 16.14 1.42
C ARG A 113 -20.68 14.98 2.40
N ASN A 114 -19.79 13.98 2.27
CA ASN A 114 -19.86 12.76 3.09
C ASN A 114 -19.15 12.90 4.44
N LEU A 115 -18.20 13.83 4.56
CA LEU A 115 -17.42 14.09 5.76
C LEU A 115 -17.44 15.60 6.10
N PRO A 116 -18.59 16.18 6.44
CA PRO A 116 -18.74 17.63 6.62
C PRO A 116 -18.01 18.18 7.85
N SER A 117 -17.52 17.30 8.74
CA SER A 117 -16.75 17.69 9.91
C SER A 117 -15.26 17.96 9.63
N LEU A 118 -14.80 17.78 8.37
CA LEU A 118 -13.43 18.04 8.02
C LEU A 118 -13.09 19.53 8.05
N HIS A 119 -11.94 19.85 8.64
CA HIS A 119 -11.32 21.19 8.60
C HIS A 119 -10.22 21.27 7.55
N LYS A 120 -9.60 20.14 7.21
CA LYS A 120 -8.57 20.04 6.16
C LYS A 120 -8.77 18.79 5.32
N LEU A 121 -8.73 18.98 4.00
CA LEU A 121 -8.68 17.92 3.01
C LEU A 121 -7.49 18.15 2.08
N ASP A 122 -6.60 17.15 1.97
CA ASP A 122 -5.41 17.17 1.10
C ASP A 122 -4.55 18.44 1.26
N ASN A 123 -4.26 18.77 2.51
CA ASN A 123 -3.49 19.98 2.90
C ASN A 123 -4.15 21.33 2.60
N GLN A 124 -5.41 21.36 2.16
CA GLN A 124 -6.18 22.58 1.97
C GLN A 124 -7.21 22.72 3.09
N VAL A 125 -7.34 23.94 3.62
CA VAL A 125 -8.37 24.26 4.59
C VAL A 125 -9.73 24.22 3.90
N VAL A 126 -10.72 23.70 4.59
CA VAL A 126 -12.12 23.67 4.11
C VAL A 126 -12.82 24.94 4.55
N THR A 127 -13.48 25.63 3.61
CA THR A 127 -14.25 26.84 3.91
C THR A 127 -15.74 26.52 4.04
N GLU A 128 -16.50 27.44 4.66
CA GLU A 128 -17.95 27.29 4.81
C GLU A 128 -18.65 27.32 3.45
N GLU A 129 -18.14 28.12 2.51
CA GLU A 129 -18.65 28.20 1.14
C GLU A 129 -18.47 26.86 0.40
N GLU A 130 -17.29 26.24 0.54
CA GLU A 130 -17.06 24.90 -0.03
C GLU A 130 -17.97 23.84 0.57
N LEU A 131 -18.24 23.89 1.88
CA LEU A 131 -19.19 22.97 2.52
C LEU A 131 -20.61 23.18 2.01
N ALA A 132 -21.06 24.41 1.85
CA ALA A 132 -22.37 24.71 1.28
C ALA A 132 -22.49 24.17 -0.16
N GLN A 133 -21.49 24.43 -1.00
CA GLN A 133 -21.43 23.90 -2.36
C GLN A 133 -21.39 22.36 -2.38
N ALA A 134 -20.64 21.74 -1.48
CA ALA A 134 -20.56 20.29 -1.37
C ALA A 134 -21.92 19.64 -1.02
N LEU A 135 -22.74 20.30 -0.22
CA LEU A 135 -24.08 19.84 0.11
C LEU A 135 -25.04 19.91 -1.08
N GLU A 136 -24.83 20.83 -2.01
CA GLU A 136 -25.65 20.98 -3.22
C GLU A 136 -25.16 20.08 -4.37
N GLU A 137 -23.88 20.12 -4.68
CA GLU A 137 -23.29 19.54 -5.89
C GLU A 137 -22.55 18.22 -5.65
N GLY A 138 -22.14 17.91 -4.41
CA GLY A 138 -21.41 16.69 -4.09
C GLY A 138 -22.28 15.44 -4.22
N GLU A 139 -21.69 14.31 -4.54
CA GLU A 139 -22.38 13.01 -4.56
C GLU A 139 -22.54 12.46 -3.14
N GLU A 140 -23.75 12.00 -2.81
CA GLU A 140 -23.99 11.31 -1.54
C GLU A 140 -23.67 9.82 -1.68
N ILE A 141 -22.86 9.30 -0.77
CA ILE A 141 -22.49 7.88 -0.70
C ILE A 141 -23.42 7.22 0.31
N SER A 142 -24.43 6.50 -0.16
CA SER A 142 -25.43 5.87 0.69
C SER A 142 -25.02 4.50 1.23
N THR A 143 -24.17 3.77 0.49
CA THR A 143 -23.76 2.40 0.85
C THR A 143 -22.25 2.27 0.86
N PRO A 144 -21.67 1.55 1.85
CA PRO A 144 -20.27 1.14 1.77
C PRO A 144 -20.07 0.18 0.58
N PRO A 145 -18.86 0.09 0.02
CA PRO A 145 -18.56 -0.87 -1.04
C PRO A 145 -18.87 -2.28 -0.56
N ALA A 146 -19.40 -3.12 -1.45
CA ALA A 146 -19.56 -4.54 -1.15
C ALA A 146 -18.19 -5.12 -0.72
N PRO A 147 -18.14 -5.96 0.33
CA PRO A 147 -16.90 -6.59 0.74
C PRO A 147 -16.35 -7.38 -0.44
N ALA A 148 -15.06 -7.12 -0.77
CA ALA A 148 -14.38 -7.92 -1.78
C ALA A 148 -14.48 -9.40 -1.38
N PRO A 149 -14.81 -10.31 -2.31
CA PRO A 149 -14.96 -11.72 -1.99
C PRO A 149 -13.65 -12.22 -1.37
N CYS A 150 -13.75 -12.63 -0.11
CA CYS A 150 -12.66 -13.32 0.57
C CYS A 150 -12.46 -14.63 -0.19
N SER A 151 -11.28 -14.89 -0.72
CA SER A 151 -10.88 -16.18 -1.25
C SER A 151 -10.98 -17.22 -0.12
N ALA A 152 -12.15 -17.81 0.05
CA ALA A 152 -12.33 -19.06 0.77
C ALA A 152 -12.27 -20.17 -0.27
N ASN A 153 -11.23 -21.00 -0.22
CA ASN A 153 -11.11 -22.24 -0.96
C ASN A 153 -12.35 -23.11 -0.76
N GLY A 154 -12.99 -23.51 -1.83
CA GLY A 154 -14.03 -24.53 -1.83
C GLY A 154 -14.87 -24.53 -3.10
N GLY A 155 -14.41 -25.18 -4.13
CA GLY A 155 -15.08 -25.95 -5.17
C GLY A 155 -16.27 -25.38 -5.95
N LEU A 156 -16.09 -25.46 -7.28
CA LEU A 156 -17.04 -25.63 -8.40
C LEU A 156 -17.50 -24.36 -9.14
N GLU A 157 -16.84 -24.24 -10.33
CA GLU A 157 -17.35 -23.82 -11.65
C GLU A 157 -18.26 -22.59 -11.80
N ALA A 158 -17.75 -21.52 -12.42
CA ALA A 158 -18.04 -21.06 -13.78
C ALA A 158 -17.49 -19.65 -14.01
N ASP A 159 -16.85 -19.51 -15.18
CA ASP A 159 -16.55 -18.31 -15.97
C ASP A 159 -15.65 -17.21 -15.37
N SER A 160 -14.49 -17.27 -15.95
CA SER A 160 -13.28 -16.49 -15.81
C SER A 160 -13.39 -15.08 -16.38
N GLU A 161 -13.05 -14.07 -15.58
CA GLU A 161 -12.26 -12.95 -16.10
C GLU A 161 -10.86 -13.07 -15.53
N SER A 162 -9.93 -13.45 -16.39
CA SER A 162 -8.54 -13.74 -16.09
C SER A 162 -7.73 -12.49 -15.82
N ASP A 163 -7.09 -12.46 -14.66
CA ASP A 163 -5.98 -11.56 -14.32
C ASP A 163 -4.87 -11.68 -15.40
N PRO A 164 -4.49 -10.58 -16.09
CA PRO A 164 -3.54 -10.64 -17.21
C PRO A 164 -2.11 -11.03 -16.84
N LEU A 165 -1.81 -11.29 -15.57
CA LEU A 165 -0.47 -11.64 -15.09
C LEU A 165 -0.29 -13.10 -14.64
N ASN A 166 -1.31 -13.94 -14.73
CA ASN A 166 -1.26 -15.33 -14.29
C ASN A 166 -1.45 -16.34 -15.43
N TYR A 167 -0.71 -16.15 -16.52
CA TYR A 167 -0.68 -17.16 -17.59
C TYR A 167 0.18 -18.36 -17.18
N SER A 168 -0.42 -19.55 -17.20
CA SER A 168 0.34 -20.80 -17.06
C SER A 168 1.30 -20.96 -18.25
N MET A 169 2.39 -21.73 -18.06
CA MET A 169 3.36 -21.97 -19.14
C MET A 169 2.70 -22.66 -20.36
N GLU A 170 1.63 -23.40 -20.13
CA GLU A 170 0.84 -24.05 -21.18
C GLU A 170 0.04 -23.06 -22.01
N GLU A 171 -0.58 -22.07 -21.37
CA GLU A 171 -1.28 -20.98 -22.07
C GLU A 171 -0.32 -20.08 -22.82
N THR A 172 0.83 -19.77 -22.21
CA THR A 172 1.90 -19.02 -22.88
C THR A 172 2.38 -19.74 -24.13
N ASN A 173 2.58 -21.05 -24.09
CA ASN A 173 2.99 -21.84 -25.23
C ASN A 173 1.89 -21.94 -26.30
N LYS A 174 0.61 -22.00 -25.90
CA LYS A 174 -0.53 -21.99 -26.83
C LYS A 174 -0.61 -20.66 -27.63
N ILE A 175 -0.41 -19.53 -26.95
CA ILE A 175 -0.36 -18.22 -27.60
C ILE A 175 0.86 -18.13 -28.54
N ARG A 176 2.01 -18.63 -28.14
CA ARG A 176 3.22 -18.68 -28.99
C ARG A 176 3.02 -19.51 -30.26
N GLU A 177 2.33 -20.63 -30.13
CA GLU A 177 1.99 -21.52 -31.27
C GLU A 177 1.03 -20.81 -32.22
N GLN A 178 0.05 -20.08 -31.74
CA GLN A 178 -0.87 -19.25 -32.56
C GLN A 178 -0.13 -18.11 -33.30
N LEU A 179 0.98 -17.61 -32.76
CA LEU A 179 1.83 -16.58 -33.33
C LEU A 179 2.97 -17.17 -34.21
N GLY A 180 2.97 -18.49 -34.45
CA GLY A 180 4.00 -19.16 -35.25
C GLY A 180 5.38 -19.23 -34.59
N MET A 181 5.44 -19.05 -33.28
CA MET A 181 6.68 -19.12 -32.49
C MET A 181 6.87 -20.51 -31.89
N LYS A 182 8.11 -20.97 -31.78
CA LYS A 182 8.42 -22.26 -31.13
C LYS A 182 8.04 -22.23 -29.64
N PRO A 183 7.44 -23.31 -29.11
CA PRO A 183 7.12 -23.40 -27.69
C PRO A 183 8.40 -23.40 -26.82
N ILE A 184 8.30 -22.89 -25.61
CA ILE A 184 9.41 -22.87 -24.65
C ILE A 184 9.52 -24.27 -24.04
N PRO A 185 10.67 -24.96 -24.15
CA PRO A 185 10.83 -26.29 -23.57
C PRO A 185 10.86 -26.24 -22.05
N ARG A 186 10.23 -27.23 -21.39
CA ARG A 186 10.11 -27.34 -19.93
C ARG A 186 11.46 -27.44 -19.19
N ASP A 187 12.50 -27.88 -19.86
CA ASP A 187 13.83 -28.12 -19.29
C ASP A 187 14.60 -26.83 -18.97
N LYS A 188 14.15 -25.69 -19.45
CA LYS A 188 14.80 -24.39 -19.17
C LYS A 188 14.29 -23.69 -17.91
N PHE A 189 13.26 -24.22 -17.25
CA PHE A 189 12.76 -23.72 -15.99
C PHE A 189 12.62 -24.87 -14.99
N PRO A 190 13.58 -25.09 -14.09
CA PRO A 190 13.46 -26.11 -13.06
C PRO A 190 12.26 -25.84 -12.17
N SER A 191 11.45 -26.87 -11.94
CA SER A 191 10.28 -26.87 -11.08
C SER A 191 10.58 -26.24 -9.73
N PHE A 192 9.83 -25.20 -9.38
CA PHE A 192 9.96 -24.53 -8.11
C PHE A 192 9.42 -25.41 -6.98
N SER A 193 10.26 -26.26 -6.44
CA SER A 193 10.07 -26.85 -5.12
C SER A 193 11.11 -26.28 -4.17
N SER A 194 10.62 -25.42 -3.26
CA SER A 194 11.21 -25.14 -1.96
C SER A 194 12.69 -24.71 -1.89
N SER A 195 12.95 -23.44 -2.15
CA SER A 195 14.07 -22.69 -1.52
C SER A 195 13.71 -21.21 -1.50
N ARG A 196 13.13 -20.78 -0.39
CA ARG A 196 12.76 -19.38 -0.13
C ARG A 196 14.04 -18.61 0.20
N ASP A 197 14.69 -17.97 -0.75
CA ASP A 197 15.45 -16.72 -0.57
C ASP A 197 16.40 -16.34 -1.71
N MET A 198 16.85 -17.27 -2.57
CA MET A 198 17.81 -16.93 -3.64
C MET A 198 17.15 -16.41 -4.94
N GLY A 199 15.93 -16.82 -5.28
CA GLY A 199 15.27 -16.47 -6.54
C GLY A 199 14.84 -15.00 -6.65
N LYS A 200 14.45 -14.36 -5.52
CA LYS A 200 14.02 -12.96 -5.52
C LYS A 200 15.16 -11.97 -5.80
N ARG A 201 16.40 -12.32 -5.42
CA ARG A 201 17.56 -11.45 -5.66
C ARG A 201 18.04 -11.48 -7.11
N ALA A 202 17.92 -12.60 -7.80
CA ALA A 202 18.26 -12.71 -9.22
C ALA A 202 17.35 -11.82 -10.07
N HIS A 203 16.05 -11.85 -9.88
CA HIS A 203 15.10 -11.01 -10.62
C HIS A 203 15.26 -9.51 -10.33
N VAL A 204 15.64 -9.13 -9.10
CA VAL A 204 15.93 -7.73 -8.76
C VAL A 204 17.20 -7.26 -9.47
N LEU A 205 18.24 -8.10 -9.55
CA LEU A 205 19.46 -7.76 -10.26
C LEU A 205 19.22 -7.60 -11.76
N ASP A 206 18.46 -8.52 -12.36
CA ASP A 206 18.10 -8.45 -13.79
C ASP A 206 17.30 -7.20 -14.11
N ALA A 207 16.34 -6.82 -13.25
CA ALA A 207 15.58 -5.58 -13.40
C ALA A 207 16.49 -4.34 -13.30
N VAL A 208 17.43 -4.32 -12.36
CA VAL A 208 18.40 -3.23 -12.23
C VAL A 208 19.30 -3.14 -13.46
N LEU A 209 19.80 -4.28 -14.00
CA LEU A 209 20.62 -4.30 -15.19
C LEU A 209 19.86 -3.83 -16.44
N LEU A 210 18.56 -4.07 -16.53
CA LEU A 210 17.73 -3.54 -17.62
C LEU A 210 17.57 -2.02 -17.49
N LEU A 211 17.27 -1.50 -16.30
CA LEU A 211 17.13 -0.07 -16.06
C LEU A 211 18.44 0.70 -16.31
N LEU A 212 19.60 0.09 -16.01
CA LEU A 212 20.90 0.72 -16.25
C LEU A 212 21.19 0.95 -17.76
N LYS A 213 20.50 0.26 -18.67
CA LYS A 213 20.63 0.45 -20.13
C LYS A 213 19.93 1.71 -20.62
N GLU A 214 18.94 2.21 -19.87
CA GLU A 214 18.16 3.40 -20.21
C GLU A 214 18.79 4.70 -19.67
N LEU A 215 19.85 4.60 -18.84
CA LEU A 215 20.49 5.73 -18.18
C LEU A 215 21.59 6.34 -19.06
N ASP A 216 21.70 7.65 -19.02
CA ASP A 216 22.78 8.39 -19.65
C ASP A 216 24.11 8.26 -18.88
N PRO A 217 25.27 8.70 -19.45
CA PRO A 217 26.58 8.58 -18.79
C PRO A 217 26.69 9.33 -17.45
N GLU A 218 25.96 10.45 -17.29
CA GLU A 218 25.99 11.23 -16.05
C GLU A 218 25.16 10.53 -14.96
N GLU A 219 24.00 10.02 -15.31
CA GLU A 219 23.14 9.24 -14.43
C GLU A 219 23.81 7.93 -13.99
N LEU A 220 24.54 7.26 -14.88
CA LEU A 220 25.35 6.08 -14.54
C LEU A 220 26.44 6.38 -13.50
N GLN A 221 27.04 7.57 -13.54
CA GLN A 221 28.01 7.98 -12.51
C GLN A 221 27.36 8.18 -11.14
N VAL A 222 26.14 8.72 -11.10
CA VAL A 222 25.36 8.88 -9.86
C VAL A 222 25.05 7.50 -9.25
N VAL A 223 24.58 6.55 -10.07
CA VAL A 223 24.31 5.17 -9.65
C VAL A 223 25.58 4.49 -9.12
N ARG A 224 26.70 4.62 -9.83
CA ARG A 224 28.00 4.09 -9.39
C ARG A 224 28.40 4.64 -8.01
N LYS A 225 28.31 5.95 -7.80
CA LYS A 225 28.63 6.57 -6.52
C LYS A 225 27.71 6.11 -5.38
N ALA A 226 26.41 5.93 -5.67
CA ALA A 226 25.45 5.41 -4.70
C ALA A 226 25.73 3.95 -4.33
N THR A 227 26.07 3.10 -5.29
CA THR A 227 26.42 1.68 -5.06
C THR A 227 27.71 1.54 -4.28
N ASP A 228 28.75 2.31 -4.61
CA ASP A 228 30.02 2.33 -3.87
C ASP A 228 29.83 2.73 -2.40
N ASN A 229 29.01 3.76 -2.15
CA ASN A 229 28.68 4.18 -0.79
C ASN A 229 27.94 3.08 -0.02
N ARG A 230 27.03 2.38 -0.67
CA ARG A 230 26.28 1.28 -0.08
C ARG A 230 27.20 0.10 0.27
N LEU A 231 28.12 -0.27 -0.62
CA LEU A 231 29.12 -1.33 -0.37
C LEU A 231 30.03 -0.98 0.79
N ARG A 232 30.51 0.26 0.88
CA ARG A 232 31.32 0.72 2.02
C ARG A 232 30.55 0.63 3.34
N SER A 233 29.28 0.96 3.35
CA SER A 233 28.45 0.89 4.57
C SER A 233 28.23 -0.55 5.03
N LEU A 234 28.07 -1.49 4.09
CA LEU A 234 27.92 -2.91 4.39
C LEU A 234 29.22 -3.50 4.97
N ARG A 235 30.38 -3.24 4.32
CA ARG A 235 31.68 -3.70 4.82
C ARG A 235 32.01 -3.19 6.23
N ARG A 236 31.61 -1.97 6.58
CA ARG A 236 31.78 -1.43 7.95
C ARG A 236 30.94 -2.18 8.97
N ARG A 237 29.71 -2.60 8.60
CA ARG A 237 28.85 -3.42 9.47
C ARG A 237 29.42 -4.81 9.71
N ASP A 238 29.94 -5.43 8.65
CA ASP A 238 30.55 -6.77 8.75
C ASP A 238 31.81 -6.73 9.65
N CYS A 239 32.65 -5.71 9.53
CA CYS A 239 33.80 -5.51 10.43
C CYS A 239 33.38 -5.25 11.88
N GLN A 240 32.29 -4.52 12.12
CA GLN A 240 31.78 -4.28 13.49
C GLN A 240 31.15 -5.55 14.09
N ALA A 241 30.47 -6.36 13.29
CA ALA A 241 29.93 -7.64 13.74
C ALA A 241 31.06 -8.62 14.10
N ALA A 242 32.09 -8.71 13.25
CA ALA A 242 33.25 -9.57 13.51
C ALA A 242 34.06 -9.14 14.77
N MET A 243 34.15 -7.84 15.06
CA MET A 243 34.78 -7.35 16.29
C MET A 243 33.94 -7.65 17.55
N ALA A 244 32.62 -7.62 17.44
CA ALA A 244 31.73 -7.93 18.56
C ALA A 244 31.82 -9.39 18.99
N ASP A 245 31.99 -10.33 18.04
CA ASP A 245 32.13 -11.76 18.29
C ASP A 245 33.51 -12.11 18.97
N ILE A 246 34.53 -11.30 18.72
CA ILE A 246 35.87 -11.50 19.34
C ILE A 246 35.90 -11.01 20.81
N ILE A 247 35.03 -10.11 21.20
CA ILE A 247 34.98 -9.56 22.57
C ILE A 247 34.15 -10.44 23.52
N GLN A 248 33.37 -11.40 22.98
CA GLN A 248 32.54 -12.33 23.76
C GLN A 248 33.17 -13.70 23.96
N GLN A 249 34.39 -13.93 23.52
CA GLN A 249 35.23 -15.11 23.85
C GLN A 249 36.33 -14.72 24.86
#